data_679c3e22eb719bbc6e728dd8ffcd7d3d
#
_entry.id   679c3e22eb719bbc6e728dd8ffcd7d3d
#
_cell.length_a   1.000
_cell.length_b   1.000
_cell.length_c   1.000
_cell.angle_alpha   90.00
_cell.angle_beta   90.00
_cell.angle_gamma   90.00
#
_symmetry.space_group_name_H-M   'P 1'
#
loop_
_entity.id
_entity.type
_entity.pdbx_description
1 polymer ?
#
loop_
_entity_poly.entity_id
_entity_poly.type
_entity_poly.pdbx_seq_one_letter_code
_entity_poly.pdbx_strand_id
1 'polypeptide(L)'
;MIKKTPFFNKFLGFSILLFILVFSVRAQETPEQTDQTVLPRKFRQLSLGMNLDDLKEALIKDDYFHFRGDRDVSLLPIREQSLVETTGSSFIKRAFFQLRDGSVFIMAFTLNTEIIDHYSVFNQFSDKYGEPAYLDPKISVWETDETRISIERPLTIKYIDKTVFNDIINESGLIESGQVQRRQEFINEF
;
A
#
# COMPACT_ATOMS: atom_id res chain seq x y z
N MET A 1 -22.84 -10.66 101.52
CA MET A 1 -22.97 -12.11 101.43
C MET A 1 -22.69 -12.49 100.03
N ILE A 2 -21.54 -12.83 99.68
CA ILE A 2 -20.90 -14.15 99.49
C ILE A 2 -21.72 -15.07 98.60
N LYS A 3 -21.20 -15.33 97.40
CA LYS A 3 -20.88 -16.60 96.74
C LYS A 3 -20.54 -16.38 95.26
N LYS A 4 -19.28 -16.41 94.91
CA LYS A 4 -18.42 -17.51 94.42
C LYS A 4 -18.95 -18.23 93.18
N THR A 5 -18.24 -17.93 92.13
CA THR A 5 -17.74 -18.67 90.96
C THR A 5 -18.01 -20.20 90.84
N PRO A 6 -17.83 -20.87 89.69
CA PRO A 6 -16.60 -20.92 88.90
C PRO A 6 -16.82 -21.02 87.36
N PHE A 7 -15.92 -20.44 86.63
CA PHE A 7 -14.87 -21.05 85.77
C PHE A 7 -15.25 -22.33 85.02
N PHE A 8 -15.42 -22.22 83.73
CA PHE A 8 -15.04 -23.32 82.87
C PHE A 8 -14.59 -22.83 81.46
N ASN A 9 -13.33 -23.06 81.25
CA ASN A 9 -12.57 -22.85 80.01
C ASN A 9 -13.08 -23.79 78.91
N LYS A 10 -13.35 -23.31 77.79
CA LYS A 10 -13.23 -24.11 76.57
C LYS A 10 -12.63 -23.28 75.42
N PHE A 11 -11.37 -23.49 75.27
CA PHE A 11 -10.64 -23.25 74.03
C PHE A 11 -11.40 -23.90 72.88
N LEU A 12 -11.83 -23.10 71.92
CA LEU A 12 -12.13 -23.61 70.57
C LEU A 12 -11.46 -22.71 69.62
N GLY A 13 -10.35 -23.21 69.08
CA GLY A 13 -9.55 -22.55 68.09
C GLY A 13 -10.36 -22.29 66.84
N PHE A 14 -10.52 -21.01 66.53
CA PHE A 14 -11.06 -20.59 65.25
C PHE A 14 -9.87 -20.42 64.33
N SER A 15 -9.57 -21.49 63.58
CA SER A 15 -8.60 -21.50 62.47
C SER A 15 -9.15 -20.61 61.37
N ILE A 16 -8.64 -19.38 61.29
CA ILE A 16 -8.89 -18.50 60.13
C ILE A 16 -8.08 -19.07 58.99
N LEU A 17 -8.75 -19.84 58.14
CA LEU A 17 -8.23 -20.26 56.83
C LEU A 17 -8.22 -19.02 55.92
N LEU A 18 -7.07 -18.36 55.85
CA LEU A 18 -6.81 -17.25 54.93
C LEU A 18 -6.76 -17.83 53.51
N PHE A 19 -7.92 -17.78 52.83
CA PHE A 19 -8.01 -18.15 51.41
C PHE A 19 -7.40 -17.01 50.60
N ILE A 20 -6.11 -17.12 50.29
CA ILE A 20 -5.44 -16.22 49.33
C ILE A 20 -5.98 -16.58 47.96
N LEU A 21 -6.98 -15.81 47.53
CA LEU A 21 -7.47 -15.81 46.16
C LEU A 21 -6.39 -15.14 45.30
N VAL A 22 -5.48 -15.97 44.76
CA VAL A 22 -4.54 -15.53 43.72
C VAL A 22 -5.38 -15.26 42.47
N PHE A 23 -5.78 -14.01 42.31
CA PHE A 23 -6.27 -13.52 41.05
C PHE A 23 -5.09 -13.55 40.06
N SER A 24 -4.95 -14.64 39.32
CA SER A 24 -4.15 -14.66 38.13
C SER A 24 -4.80 -13.69 37.14
N VAL A 25 -4.33 -12.45 37.12
CA VAL A 25 -4.55 -11.54 36.00
C VAL A 25 -3.83 -12.16 34.81
N ARG A 26 -4.54 -13.00 34.06
CA ARG A 26 -4.16 -13.30 32.70
C ARG A 26 -4.27 -11.97 31.98
N ALA A 27 -3.13 -11.33 31.69
CA ALA A 27 -3.04 -10.38 30.63
C ALA A 27 -3.57 -11.10 29.38
N GLN A 28 -4.79 -10.78 28.98
CA GLN A 28 -5.24 -11.05 27.63
C GLN A 28 -4.35 -10.18 26.76
N GLU A 29 -3.32 -10.79 26.18
CA GLU A 29 -2.74 -10.29 24.97
C GLU A 29 -3.90 -10.25 23.97
N THR A 30 -4.50 -9.09 23.84
CA THR A 30 -5.34 -8.75 22.70
C THR A 30 -4.41 -8.99 21.50
N PRO A 31 -4.72 -9.91 20.58
CA PRO A 31 -3.96 -9.96 19.35
C PRO A 31 -4.09 -8.56 18.76
N GLU A 32 -2.98 -7.86 18.63
CA GLU A 32 -2.86 -6.66 17.85
C GLU A 32 -3.30 -7.08 16.45
N GLN A 33 -4.60 -6.94 16.18
CA GLN A 33 -5.10 -6.97 14.83
C GLN A 33 -4.38 -5.80 14.15
N THR A 34 -3.28 -6.11 13.52
CA THR A 34 -2.69 -5.29 12.49
C THR A 34 -3.79 -5.20 11.44
N ASP A 35 -4.62 -4.17 11.56
CA ASP A 35 -5.59 -3.80 10.54
C ASP A 35 -4.74 -3.47 9.31
N GLN A 36 -4.53 -4.48 8.48
CA GLN A 36 -3.77 -4.31 7.25
C GLN A 36 -4.57 -3.31 6.42
N THR A 37 -4.15 -2.07 6.45
CA THR A 37 -4.74 -1.01 5.65
C THR A 37 -4.76 -1.48 4.20
N VAL A 38 -5.94 -1.81 3.70
CA VAL A 38 -6.09 -2.26 2.30
C VAL A 38 -6.00 -1.03 1.42
N LEU A 39 -4.91 -0.92 0.67
CA LEU A 39 -4.75 0.14 -0.32
C LEU A 39 -5.61 -0.15 -1.55
N PRO A 40 -6.24 0.89 -2.13
CA PRO A 40 -7.06 0.70 -3.32
C PRO A 40 -6.19 0.37 -4.53
N ARG A 41 -6.66 -0.59 -5.32
CA ARG A 41 -6.06 -0.94 -6.62
C ARG A 41 -6.80 -0.28 -7.80
N LYS A 42 -7.66 0.69 -7.51
CA LYS A 42 -8.48 1.37 -8.51
C LYS A 42 -8.60 2.87 -8.25
N PHE A 43 -8.77 3.60 -9.33
CA PHE A 43 -9.18 5.00 -9.37
C PHE A 43 -10.39 5.14 -10.31
N ARG A 44 -11.56 5.49 -9.76
CA ARG A 44 -12.84 5.51 -10.49
C ARG A 44 -13.13 4.15 -11.14
N GLN A 45 -13.21 4.08 -12.47
CA GLN A 45 -13.42 2.84 -13.22
C GLN A 45 -12.12 2.17 -13.66
N LEU A 46 -10.98 2.81 -13.42
CA LEU A 46 -9.66 2.34 -13.82
C LEU A 46 -9.03 1.50 -12.70
N SER A 47 -8.42 0.36 -13.02
CA SER A 47 -7.81 -0.50 -12.01
C SER A 47 -6.50 -1.14 -12.45
N LEU A 48 -5.64 -1.42 -11.50
CA LEU A 48 -4.50 -2.31 -11.71
C LEU A 48 -5.01 -3.71 -12.10
N GLY A 49 -4.33 -4.35 -13.07
CA GLY A 49 -4.72 -5.63 -13.65
C GLY A 49 -5.76 -5.53 -14.78
N MET A 50 -6.30 -4.35 -15.07
CA MET A 50 -7.24 -4.13 -16.18
C MET A 50 -6.54 -4.39 -17.52
N ASN A 51 -7.22 -5.06 -18.46
CA ASN A 51 -6.67 -5.25 -19.79
C ASN A 51 -6.76 -3.97 -20.64
N LEU A 52 -6.04 -3.96 -21.77
CA LEU A 52 -5.96 -2.77 -22.63
C LEU A 52 -7.31 -2.34 -23.21
N ASP A 53 -8.16 -3.29 -23.60
CA ASP A 53 -9.44 -2.97 -24.25
C ASP A 53 -10.43 -2.39 -23.23
N ASP A 54 -10.51 -2.97 -22.05
CA ASP A 54 -11.30 -2.43 -20.93
C ASP A 54 -10.80 -1.05 -20.49
N LEU A 55 -9.46 -0.85 -20.46
CA LEU A 55 -8.86 0.46 -20.18
C LEU A 55 -9.29 1.51 -21.19
N LYS A 56 -9.21 1.21 -22.48
CA LYS A 56 -9.66 2.11 -23.56
C LYS A 56 -11.14 2.46 -23.42
N GLU A 57 -11.97 1.45 -23.16
CA GLU A 57 -13.42 1.66 -22.98
C GLU A 57 -13.71 2.54 -21.76
N ALA A 58 -13.05 2.29 -20.63
CA ALA A 58 -13.19 3.09 -19.41
C ALA A 58 -12.74 4.54 -19.63
N LEU A 59 -11.62 4.76 -20.33
CA LEU A 59 -11.13 6.11 -20.62
C LEU A 59 -12.04 6.90 -21.57
N ILE A 60 -12.68 6.24 -22.54
CA ILE A 60 -13.64 6.88 -23.45
C ILE A 60 -14.90 7.32 -22.70
N LYS A 61 -15.32 6.54 -21.69
CA LYS A 61 -16.54 6.80 -20.93
C LYS A 61 -16.35 7.82 -19.80
N ASP A 62 -15.12 8.14 -19.43
CA ASP A 62 -14.82 9.00 -18.28
C ASP A 62 -14.49 10.44 -18.74
N ASP A 63 -15.35 11.40 -18.39
CA ASP A 63 -15.25 12.83 -18.76
C ASP A 63 -13.98 13.54 -18.23
N TYR A 64 -13.23 12.90 -17.32
CA TYR A 64 -11.96 13.44 -16.84
C TYR A 64 -10.80 13.22 -17.81
N PHE A 65 -10.98 12.41 -18.88
CA PHE A 65 -9.92 12.09 -19.83
C PHE A 65 -10.30 12.47 -21.26
N HIS A 66 -9.34 13.00 -22.00
CA HIS A 66 -9.46 13.30 -23.42
C HIS A 66 -8.79 12.21 -24.26
N PHE A 67 -9.14 10.95 -24.00
CA PHE A 67 -8.56 9.81 -24.66
C PHE A 67 -8.99 9.74 -26.14
N ARG A 68 -8.00 9.57 -27.04
CA ARG A 68 -8.19 9.62 -28.52
C ARG A 68 -8.06 8.25 -29.18
N GLY A 69 -8.19 7.19 -28.41
CA GLY A 69 -8.07 5.82 -28.89
C GLY A 69 -6.61 5.41 -29.14
N ASP A 70 -6.38 4.66 -30.21
CA ASP A 70 -5.05 4.09 -30.50
C ASP A 70 -3.92 5.11 -30.70
N ARG A 71 -4.24 6.37 -30.95
CA ARG A 71 -3.25 7.47 -31.01
C ARG A 71 -2.55 7.73 -29.69
N ASP A 72 -3.19 7.38 -28.59
CA ASP A 72 -2.68 7.55 -27.24
C ASP A 72 -2.01 6.27 -26.71
N VAL A 73 -1.92 5.23 -27.55
CA VAL A 73 -1.28 3.95 -27.22
C VAL A 73 0.07 3.86 -27.92
N SER A 74 1.13 3.60 -27.17
CA SER A 74 2.49 3.43 -27.65
C SER A 74 3.04 2.07 -27.21
N LEU A 75 3.70 1.37 -28.11
CA LEU A 75 4.50 0.20 -27.76
C LEU A 75 5.85 0.67 -27.24
N LEU A 76 6.26 0.16 -26.10
CA LEU A 76 7.58 0.44 -25.55
C LEU A 76 8.63 -0.47 -26.19
N PRO A 77 9.90 -0.04 -26.32
CA PRO A 77 10.97 -0.89 -26.83
C PRO A 77 11.30 -2.06 -25.89
N ILE A 78 10.74 -2.07 -24.72
CA ILE A 78 10.84 -3.16 -23.73
C ILE A 78 9.80 -4.21 -24.10
N ARG A 79 10.19 -5.47 -24.07
CA ARG A 79 9.36 -6.60 -24.49
C ARG A 79 8.03 -6.63 -23.72
N GLU A 80 6.93 -6.82 -24.45
CA GLU A 80 5.58 -7.03 -23.90
C GLU A 80 5.04 -5.86 -23.07
N GLN A 81 5.63 -4.66 -23.23
CA GLN A 81 5.16 -3.47 -22.54
C GLN A 81 4.54 -2.46 -23.52
N SER A 82 3.47 -1.84 -23.06
CA SER A 82 2.83 -0.72 -23.74
C SER A 82 2.52 0.41 -22.75
N LEU A 83 2.37 1.61 -23.32
CA LEU A 83 2.05 2.83 -22.60
C LEU A 83 0.80 3.45 -23.21
N VAL A 84 -0.18 3.75 -22.38
CA VAL A 84 -1.30 4.61 -22.74
C VAL A 84 -1.09 5.96 -22.06
N GLU A 85 -1.08 7.03 -22.85
CA GLU A 85 -0.94 8.40 -22.36
C GLU A 85 -2.14 9.23 -22.83
N THR A 86 -2.81 9.91 -21.90
CA THR A 86 -3.92 10.79 -22.23
C THR A 86 -3.84 12.09 -21.45
N THR A 87 -4.31 13.17 -22.07
CA THR A 87 -4.56 14.41 -21.34
C THR A 87 -5.87 14.31 -20.58
N GLY A 88 -5.95 15.04 -19.48
CA GLY A 88 -7.19 15.12 -18.69
C GLY A 88 -7.85 16.49 -18.81
N SER A 89 -8.99 16.61 -18.14
CA SER A 89 -9.75 17.83 -17.97
C SER A 89 -9.86 18.22 -16.49
N SER A 90 -10.11 19.50 -16.21
CA SER A 90 -10.37 19.99 -14.86
C SER A 90 -9.23 19.66 -13.86
N PHE A 91 -9.42 18.63 -13.04
CA PHE A 91 -8.51 18.25 -11.96
C PHE A 91 -7.29 17.44 -12.42
N ILE A 92 -7.36 16.78 -13.56
CA ILE A 92 -6.30 15.95 -14.11
C ILE A 92 -5.67 16.67 -15.30
N LYS A 93 -4.34 16.89 -15.26
CA LYS A 93 -3.60 17.42 -16.42
C LYS A 93 -3.26 16.30 -17.40
N ARG A 94 -2.81 15.16 -16.89
CA ARG A 94 -2.32 14.04 -17.70
C ARG A 94 -2.44 12.74 -16.91
N ALA A 95 -2.67 11.66 -17.62
CA ALA A 95 -2.64 10.32 -17.07
C ALA A 95 -1.77 9.39 -17.93
N PHE A 96 -1.08 8.46 -17.25
CA PHE A 96 -0.24 7.44 -17.85
C PHE A 96 -0.65 6.07 -17.29
N PHE A 97 -0.70 5.09 -18.18
CA PHE A 97 -0.95 3.70 -17.82
C PHE A 97 0.12 2.85 -18.47
N GLN A 98 0.91 2.17 -17.66
CA GLN A 98 1.86 1.19 -18.17
C GLN A 98 1.25 -0.21 -18.07
N LEU A 99 1.36 -0.94 -19.18
CA LEU A 99 0.87 -2.31 -19.27
C LEU A 99 2.03 -3.26 -19.52
N ARG A 100 1.94 -4.44 -18.93
CA ARG A 100 2.76 -5.60 -19.21
C ARG A 100 1.85 -6.76 -19.55
N ASP A 101 2.16 -7.49 -20.63
CA ASP A 101 1.32 -8.60 -21.12
C ASP A 101 -0.14 -8.18 -21.30
N GLY A 102 -0.35 -6.94 -21.77
CA GLY A 102 -1.69 -6.38 -21.96
C GLY A 102 -2.44 -5.96 -20.70
N SER A 103 -1.85 -6.06 -19.50
CA SER A 103 -2.48 -5.72 -18.22
C SER A 103 -1.83 -4.51 -17.56
N VAL A 104 -2.63 -3.58 -17.04
CA VAL A 104 -2.19 -2.37 -16.35
C VAL A 104 -1.49 -2.72 -15.04
N PHE A 105 -0.23 -2.32 -14.87
CA PHE A 105 0.50 -2.48 -13.63
C PHE A 105 0.94 -1.16 -12.98
N ILE A 106 0.91 -0.05 -13.73
CA ILE A 106 1.09 1.31 -13.20
C ILE A 106 -0.01 2.21 -13.75
N MET A 107 -0.62 3.00 -12.86
CA MET A 107 -1.47 4.15 -13.20
C MET A 107 -0.86 5.39 -12.57
N ALA A 108 -0.64 6.45 -13.33
CA ALA A 108 -0.12 7.71 -12.83
C ALA A 108 -0.99 8.88 -13.29
N PHE A 109 -1.40 9.71 -12.35
CA PHE A 109 -2.27 10.88 -12.57
C PHE A 109 -1.57 12.15 -12.13
N THR A 110 -1.18 12.98 -13.08
CA THR A 110 -0.66 14.33 -12.79
C THR A 110 -1.84 15.27 -12.63
N LEU A 111 -2.00 15.83 -11.43
CA LEU A 111 -3.12 16.70 -11.10
C LEU A 111 -2.83 18.16 -11.44
N ASN A 112 -3.89 18.94 -11.57
CA ASN A 112 -3.82 20.38 -11.82
C ASN A 112 -3.57 21.13 -10.52
N THR A 113 -2.32 21.56 -10.30
CA THR A 113 -1.90 22.27 -9.09
C THR A 113 -2.46 23.68 -8.97
N GLU A 114 -3.13 24.21 -9.99
CA GLU A 114 -3.86 25.48 -9.92
C GLU A 114 -5.21 25.32 -9.22
N ILE A 115 -5.74 24.08 -9.16
CA ILE A 115 -7.06 23.76 -8.61
C ILE A 115 -6.93 22.93 -7.33
N ILE A 116 -5.96 22.03 -7.27
CA ILE A 116 -5.74 21.12 -6.13
C ILE A 116 -4.32 21.30 -5.62
N ASP A 117 -4.16 21.53 -4.34
CA ASP A 117 -2.85 21.60 -3.69
C ASP A 117 -2.40 20.23 -3.15
N HIS A 118 -1.09 20.08 -3.02
CA HIS A 118 -0.46 18.85 -2.55
C HIS A 118 -0.88 18.50 -1.12
N TYR A 119 -1.02 19.49 -0.24
CA TYR A 119 -1.31 19.26 1.16
C TYR A 119 -2.72 18.69 1.36
N SER A 120 -3.71 19.19 0.64
CA SER A 120 -5.08 18.67 0.65
C SER A 120 -5.13 17.19 0.23
N VAL A 121 -4.38 16.81 -0.82
CA VAL A 121 -4.31 15.43 -1.28
C VAL A 121 -3.59 14.55 -0.26
N PHE A 122 -2.47 15.02 0.29
CA PHE A 122 -1.72 14.29 1.31
C PHE A 122 -2.57 14.02 2.56
N ASN A 123 -3.26 15.04 3.09
CA ASN A 123 -4.13 14.87 4.25
C ASN A 123 -5.25 13.87 3.98
N GLN A 124 -5.90 13.95 2.82
CA GLN A 124 -6.96 13.02 2.45
C GLN A 124 -6.46 11.57 2.39
N PHE A 125 -5.21 11.35 1.94
CA PHE A 125 -4.60 10.02 1.93
C PHE A 125 -4.24 9.56 3.34
N SER A 126 -3.66 10.43 4.16
CA SER A 126 -3.32 10.12 5.55
C SER A 126 -4.57 9.82 6.40
N ASP A 127 -5.64 10.58 6.22
CA ASP A 127 -6.91 10.34 6.90
C ASP A 127 -7.53 8.99 6.51
N LYS A 128 -7.34 8.57 5.28
CA LYS A 128 -7.98 7.38 4.73
C LYS A 128 -7.14 6.11 4.87
N TYR A 129 -5.82 6.23 4.75
CA TYR A 129 -4.91 5.10 4.70
C TYR A 129 -3.86 5.11 5.83
N GLY A 130 -3.96 6.07 6.76
CA GLY A 130 -2.99 6.24 7.84
C GLY A 130 -1.72 6.94 7.40
N GLU A 131 -0.73 6.96 8.29
CA GLU A 131 0.57 7.57 8.02
C GLU A 131 1.29 6.85 6.86
N PRO A 132 2.02 7.58 5.99
CA PRO A 132 2.79 6.97 4.92
C PRO A 132 3.93 6.11 5.47
N ALA A 133 4.20 4.98 4.83
CA ALA A 133 5.33 4.09 5.13
C ALA A 133 6.69 4.76 4.86
N TYR A 134 6.72 5.71 3.91
CA TYR A 134 7.90 6.53 3.62
C TYR A 134 7.46 7.96 3.29
N LEU A 135 8.18 8.93 3.85
CA LEU A 135 7.91 10.35 3.68
C LEU A 135 9.21 11.12 3.49
N ASP A 136 9.31 11.86 2.39
CA ASP A 136 10.33 12.89 2.19
C ASP A 136 9.73 14.13 1.49
N PRO A 137 10.48 15.25 1.35
CA PRO A 137 9.93 16.47 0.74
C PRO A 137 9.45 16.30 -0.72
N LYS A 138 9.82 15.24 -1.43
CA LYS A 138 9.47 15.01 -2.84
C LYS A 138 8.41 13.95 -3.02
N ILE A 139 8.29 13.01 -2.08
CA ILE A 139 7.42 11.84 -2.22
C ILE A 139 6.88 11.36 -0.87
N SER A 140 5.62 10.98 -0.86
CA SER A 140 4.96 10.25 0.22
C SER A 140 4.48 8.92 -0.31
N VAL A 141 4.74 7.81 0.41
CA VAL A 141 4.46 6.45 -0.06
C VAL A 141 3.63 5.69 0.96
N TRP A 142 2.53 5.11 0.53
CA TRP A 142 1.76 4.09 1.23
C TRP A 142 1.94 2.77 0.50
N GLU A 143 2.19 1.69 1.22
CA GLU A 143 2.37 0.39 0.57
C GLU A 143 1.90 -0.77 1.41
N THR A 144 1.45 -1.81 0.73
CA THR A 144 1.17 -3.15 1.23
C THR A 144 2.07 -4.15 0.49
N ASP A 145 1.86 -5.44 0.70
CA ASP A 145 2.61 -6.46 -0.04
C ASP A 145 2.33 -6.42 -1.55
N GLU A 146 1.10 -6.07 -1.94
CA GLU A 146 0.66 -6.10 -3.35
C GLU A 146 0.65 -4.74 -4.03
N THR A 147 0.43 -3.67 -3.28
CA THR A 147 0.14 -2.34 -3.86
C THR A 147 0.99 -1.27 -3.23
N ARG A 148 1.53 -0.39 -4.07
CA ARG A 148 2.14 0.87 -3.65
C ARG A 148 1.37 2.02 -4.25
N ILE A 149 1.08 3.03 -3.41
CA ILE A 149 0.57 4.33 -3.86
C ILE A 149 1.57 5.39 -3.43
N SER A 150 1.90 6.30 -4.34
CA SER A 150 2.74 7.45 -4.01
C SER A 150 2.10 8.76 -4.43
N ILE A 151 2.40 9.81 -3.68
CA ILE A 151 2.14 11.20 -4.04
C ILE A 151 3.50 11.86 -4.25
N GLU A 152 3.79 12.25 -5.48
CA GLU A 152 5.06 12.83 -5.88
C GLU A 152 4.89 14.30 -6.26
N ARG A 153 5.88 15.14 -5.97
CA ARG A 153 5.83 16.56 -6.38
C ARG A 153 6.13 16.71 -7.89
N PRO A 154 5.51 17.68 -8.58
CA PRO A 154 4.63 18.74 -8.03
C PRO A 154 3.29 18.21 -7.50
N LEU A 155 2.59 17.33 -8.16
CA LEU A 155 1.42 16.59 -7.69
C LEU A 155 1.06 15.48 -8.67
N THR A 156 1.70 14.34 -8.51
CA THR A 156 1.39 13.11 -9.27
C THR A 156 1.06 12.00 -8.30
N ILE A 157 -0.09 11.37 -8.47
CA ILE A 157 -0.50 10.18 -7.73
C ILE A 157 -0.22 8.97 -8.59
N LYS A 158 0.52 7.99 -8.05
CA LYS A 158 0.81 6.72 -8.74
C LYS A 158 0.25 5.54 -7.98
N TYR A 159 -0.33 4.61 -8.70
CA TYR A 159 -0.73 3.29 -8.23
C TYR A 159 0.16 2.27 -8.92
N ILE A 160 0.78 1.38 -8.17
CA ILE A 160 1.73 0.39 -8.69
C ILE A 160 1.35 -0.99 -8.17
N ASP A 161 1.22 -1.96 -9.06
CA ASP A 161 1.20 -3.37 -8.73
C ASP A 161 2.62 -3.81 -8.39
N LYS A 162 2.89 -4.04 -7.10
CA LYS A 162 4.23 -4.38 -6.62
C LYS A 162 4.69 -5.74 -7.13
N THR A 163 3.78 -6.69 -7.30
CA THR A 163 4.13 -8.03 -7.79
C THR A 163 4.71 -7.93 -9.20
N VAL A 164 3.95 -7.35 -10.13
CA VAL A 164 4.39 -7.17 -11.51
C VAL A 164 5.63 -6.28 -11.61
N PHE A 165 5.68 -5.21 -10.83
CA PHE A 165 6.82 -4.29 -10.81
C PHE A 165 8.12 -4.96 -10.34
N ASN A 166 8.06 -5.76 -9.28
CA ASN A 166 9.20 -6.50 -8.76
C ASN A 166 9.68 -7.57 -9.75
N ASP A 167 8.77 -8.25 -10.44
CA ASP A 167 9.12 -9.22 -11.48
C ASP A 167 9.92 -8.55 -12.61
N ILE A 168 9.49 -7.36 -13.07
CA ILE A 168 10.20 -6.57 -14.08
C ILE A 168 11.60 -6.19 -13.61
N ILE A 169 11.75 -5.74 -12.36
CA ILE A 169 13.07 -5.40 -11.80
C ILE A 169 13.97 -6.64 -11.73
N ASN A 170 13.45 -7.76 -11.24
CA ASN A 170 14.21 -8.99 -11.14
C ASN A 170 14.69 -9.49 -12.50
N GLU A 171 13.81 -9.48 -13.51
CA GLU A 171 14.17 -9.83 -14.89
C GLU A 171 15.23 -8.89 -15.47
N SER A 172 15.08 -7.58 -15.25
CA SER A 172 16.04 -6.57 -15.70
C SER A 172 17.41 -6.80 -15.06
N GLY A 173 17.47 -7.10 -13.78
CA GLY A 173 18.69 -7.42 -13.05
C GLY A 173 19.36 -8.71 -13.57
N LEU A 174 18.60 -9.73 -13.93
CA LEU A 174 19.12 -10.95 -14.54
C LEU A 174 19.72 -10.69 -15.93
N ILE A 175 19.05 -9.87 -16.77
CA ILE A 175 19.54 -9.48 -18.09
C ILE A 175 20.84 -8.70 -17.98
N GLU A 176 20.92 -7.73 -17.08
CA GLU A 176 22.13 -6.93 -16.84
C GLU A 176 23.30 -7.81 -16.36
N SER A 177 23.05 -8.70 -15.41
CA SER A 177 24.08 -9.65 -14.92
C SER A 177 24.58 -10.55 -16.03
N GLY A 178 23.69 -11.07 -16.89
CA GLY A 178 24.07 -11.88 -18.04
C GLY A 178 24.88 -11.10 -19.10
N GLN A 179 24.62 -9.81 -19.28
CA GLN A 179 25.42 -8.96 -20.18
C GLN A 179 26.81 -8.68 -19.62
N VAL A 180 26.92 -8.41 -18.33
CA VAL A 180 28.20 -8.21 -17.67
C VAL A 180 29.07 -9.48 -17.76
N GLN A 181 28.48 -10.66 -17.53
CA GLN A 181 29.21 -11.91 -17.65
C GLN A 181 29.69 -12.15 -19.10
N ARG A 182 28.83 -12.02 -20.13
CA ARG A 182 29.22 -12.17 -21.54
C ARG A 182 30.31 -11.19 -21.95
N ARG A 183 30.23 -9.96 -21.45
CA ARG A 183 31.26 -8.94 -21.69
C ARG A 183 32.60 -9.36 -21.08
N GLN A 184 32.59 -9.90 -19.87
CA GLN A 184 33.82 -10.35 -19.20
C GLN A 184 34.41 -11.58 -19.90
N GLU A 185 33.57 -12.53 -20.31
CA GLU A 185 33.99 -13.70 -21.10
C GLU A 185 34.67 -13.24 -22.40
N PHE A 186 34.08 -12.30 -23.14
CA PHE A 186 34.65 -11.75 -24.35
C PHE A 186 36.00 -11.04 -24.13
N ILE A 187 36.11 -10.26 -23.06
CA ILE A 187 37.40 -9.57 -22.71
C ILE A 187 38.50 -10.58 -22.39
N ASN A 188 38.15 -11.70 -21.76
CA ASN A 188 39.11 -12.74 -21.39
C ASN A 188 39.65 -13.53 -22.58
N GLU A 189 39.09 -13.36 -23.80
CA GLU A 189 39.60 -13.98 -25.02
C GLU A 189 40.82 -13.25 -25.63
N PHE A 190 41.13 -12.05 -25.13
CA PHE A 190 42.33 -11.25 -25.53
C PHE A 190 43.49 -11.43 -24.55
#